data_8847e32f9553bfbf8cd0fad4a61bbfc4
#
_entry.id   8847e32f9553bfbf8cd0fad4a61bbfc4
#
_cell.length_a   1.000
_cell.length_b   1.000
_cell.length_c   1.000
_cell.angle_alpha   90.00
_cell.angle_beta   90.00
_cell.angle_gamma   90.00
#
_symmetry.space_group_name_H-M   'P 1'
#
loop_
_entity.id
_entity.type
_entity.pdbx_description
1 polymer ?
#
loop_
_entity_poly.entity_id
_entity_poly.type
_entity_poly.pdbx_seq_one_letter_code
_entity_poly.pdbx_strand_id
1 'polypeptide(L)'
;KVAVGVDYRKETYEFNGSDAGDILAQPDIFNVAFDNANAVTPRKRNVKAAYAELLLPVFDMLELTAAARIDDYTGFGSTINPKFSFKFQPVEWALLRGSYNTGFRVPTFNQIFNRVTPTTSSSAAVVDPFKCPSLVVDNTPPIDPNCANITPALLNGGNLNLGPEEAEQFSLGIVLR
;
A
#
# COMPACT_ATOMS: atom_id res chain seq x y z
N LYS A 1 -32.42 -9.34 -7.85
CA LYS A 1 -32.37 -8.47 -6.66
C LYS A 1 -31.42 -7.36 -6.95
N VAL A 2 -31.70 -6.14 -6.43
CA VAL A 2 -30.86 -4.95 -6.63
C VAL A 2 -30.53 -4.37 -5.24
N ALA A 3 -29.30 -3.95 -5.05
CA ALA A 3 -28.85 -3.15 -3.91
C ALA A 3 -28.12 -1.90 -4.42
N VAL A 4 -28.36 -0.77 -3.78
CA VAL A 4 -27.65 0.48 -4.05
C VAL A 4 -27.31 1.16 -2.72
N GLY A 5 -26.21 1.88 -2.68
CA GLY A 5 -25.83 2.60 -1.49
C GLY A 5 -24.82 3.70 -1.78
N VAL A 6 -24.71 4.59 -0.80
CA VAL A 6 -23.73 5.69 -0.79
C VAL A 6 -22.97 5.68 0.52
N ASP A 7 -21.72 6.13 0.49
CA ASP A 7 -20.85 6.23 1.66
C ASP A 7 -20.16 7.59 1.64
N TYR A 8 -20.08 8.21 2.82
CA TYR A 8 -19.28 9.40 3.04
C TYR A 8 -18.46 9.22 4.31
N ARG A 9 -17.15 9.37 4.18
CA ARG A 9 -16.22 9.20 5.29
C ARG A 9 -15.22 10.36 5.31
N LYS A 10 -14.95 10.86 6.51
CA LYS A 10 -13.87 11.80 6.78
C LYS A 10 -12.82 11.10 7.63
N GLU A 11 -11.61 11.03 7.10
CA GLU A 11 -10.46 10.50 7.80
C GLU A 11 -9.60 11.66 8.30
N THR A 12 -9.17 11.59 9.54
CA THR A 12 -8.23 12.54 10.13
C THR A 12 -7.10 11.75 10.75
N TYR A 13 -5.88 12.16 10.50
CA TYR A 13 -4.69 11.57 11.05
C TYR A 13 -3.80 12.67 11.63
N GLU A 14 -3.35 12.46 12.83
CA GLU A 14 -2.30 13.25 13.48
C GLU A 14 -1.41 12.31 14.29
N PHE A 15 -0.18 12.69 14.45
CA PHE A 15 0.74 11.99 15.32
C PHE A 15 1.51 13.04 16.12
N ASN A 16 1.36 12.99 17.44
CA ASN A 16 2.05 13.88 18.38
C ASN A 16 3.16 13.08 19.04
N GLY A 17 4.40 13.46 18.75
CA GLY A 17 5.57 12.96 19.46
C GLY A 17 5.67 13.56 20.85
N SER A 18 6.55 13.02 21.70
CA SER A 18 6.93 13.64 22.96
C SER A 18 8.15 14.53 22.77
N ASP A 19 8.27 15.57 23.59
CA ASP A 19 9.46 16.46 23.62
C ASP A 19 10.66 15.82 24.34
N ALA A 20 10.63 14.50 24.55
CA ALA A 20 11.72 13.79 25.22
C ALA A 20 13.07 13.87 24.46
N GLY A 21 13.04 14.19 23.18
CA GLY A 21 14.24 14.42 22.38
C GLY A 21 15.06 15.61 22.80
N ASP A 22 14.44 16.66 23.33
CA ASP A 22 15.14 17.87 23.82
C ASP A 22 15.96 17.62 25.09
N ILE A 23 15.62 16.55 25.82
CA ILE A 23 16.29 16.27 27.13
C ILE A 23 17.68 15.68 26.93
N LEU A 24 18.00 15.10 25.80
CA LEU A 24 19.19 14.28 25.65
C LEU A 24 20.26 14.87 24.73
N ALA A 25 20.05 16.03 24.13
CA ALA A 25 20.99 16.62 23.15
C ALA A 25 21.58 15.59 22.16
N GLN A 26 20.86 14.51 21.95
CA GLN A 26 21.21 13.43 21.02
C GLN A 26 20.71 13.81 19.63
N PRO A 27 21.43 13.44 18.57
CA PRO A 27 20.89 13.55 17.23
C PRO A 27 19.58 12.79 17.19
N ASP A 28 18.53 13.43 16.69
CA ASP A 28 17.17 12.94 16.60
C ASP A 28 17.11 11.44 16.23
N ILE A 29 16.56 10.63 17.12
CA ILE A 29 16.30 9.21 16.83
C ILE A 29 14.98 9.15 16.06
N PHE A 30 15.08 9.16 14.77
CA PHE A 30 13.97 9.36 13.85
C PHE A 30 12.99 8.20 13.70
N ASN A 31 13.26 7.05 14.28
CA ASN A 31 12.42 5.85 14.14
C ASN A 31 11.63 5.51 15.40
N VAL A 32 11.64 6.38 16.38
CA VAL A 32 10.92 6.17 17.64
C VAL A 32 9.56 6.86 17.55
N ALA A 33 8.49 6.09 17.78
CA ALA A 33 7.11 6.55 17.58
C ALA A 33 6.70 7.71 18.47
N PHE A 34 7.40 7.94 19.55
CA PHE A 34 7.15 9.00 20.56
C PHE A 34 8.08 10.21 20.42
N ASP A 35 8.93 10.24 19.40
CA ASP A 35 9.83 11.36 19.15
C ASP A 35 9.08 12.50 18.47
N ASN A 36 9.29 13.74 18.94
CA ASN A 36 8.66 14.93 18.36
C ASN A 36 9.06 15.17 16.90
N ALA A 37 10.24 14.73 16.50
CA ALA A 37 10.70 14.76 15.11
C ALA A 37 9.78 13.97 14.16
N ASN A 38 9.05 12.99 14.68
CA ASN A 38 8.07 12.21 13.94
C ASN A 38 6.65 12.78 13.99
N ALA A 39 6.44 13.91 14.66
CA ALA A 39 5.13 14.54 14.74
C ALA A 39 4.59 14.86 13.34
N VAL A 40 3.36 14.46 13.10
CA VAL A 40 2.64 14.72 11.86
C VAL A 40 1.49 15.68 12.16
N THR A 41 1.55 16.88 11.58
CA THR A 41 0.44 17.85 11.70
C THR A 41 -0.86 17.23 11.19
N PRO A 42 -2.03 17.60 11.76
CA PRO A 42 -3.31 17.01 11.37
C PRO A 42 -3.53 17.03 9.86
N ARG A 43 -3.77 15.87 9.29
CA ARG A 43 -4.09 15.64 7.89
C ARG A 43 -5.50 15.12 7.78
N LYS A 44 -6.19 15.53 6.74
CA LYS A 44 -7.61 15.16 6.52
C LYS A 44 -7.80 14.68 5.09
N ARG A 45 -8.65 13.69 4.95
CA ARG A 45 -9.08 13.17 3.66
C ARG A 45 -10.58 12.87 3.71
N ASN A 46 -11.31 13.28 2.70
CA ASN A 46 -12.70 12.89 2.54
C ASN A 46 -12.78 11.78 1.50
N VAL A 47 -13.67 10.85 1.74
CA VAL A 47 -14.00 9.76 0.83
C VAL A 47 -15.49 9.80 0.57
N LYS A 48 -15.86 9.81 -0.70
CA LYS A 48 -17.24 9.70 -1.14
C LYS A 48 -17.36 8.48 -2.02
N ALA A 49 -18.39 7.68 -1.84
CA ALA A 49 -18.58 6.52 -2.68
C ALA A 49 -20.05 6.26 -2.96
N ALA A 50 -20.31 5.63 -4.10
CA ALA A 50 -21.59 5.07 -4.46
C ALA A 50 -21.39 3.67 -5.02
N TYR A 51 -22.33 2.76 -4.76
CA TYR A 51 -22.27 1.42 -5.29
C TYR A 51 -23.64 0.93 -5.73
N ALA A 52 -23.63 0.03 -6.70
CA ALA A 52 -24.79 -0.72 -7.12
C ALA A 52 -24.41 -2.19 -7.29
N GLU A 53 -25.32 -3.08 -6.93
CA GLU A 53 -25.20 -4.53 -7.09
C GLU A 53 -26.47 -5.10 -7.66
N LEU A 54 -26.34 -5.98 -8.65
CA LEU A 54 -27.41 -6.70 -9.31
C LEU A 54 -27.15 -8.20 -9.19
N LEU A 55 -28.08 -8.91 -8.58
CA LEU A 55 -28.11 -10.36 -8.50
C LEU A 55 -29.22 -10.88 -9.41
N LEU A 56 -28.84 -11.69 -10.38
CA LEU A 56 -29.69 -12.24 -11.43
C LEU A 56 -29.72 -13.78 -11.30
N PRO A 57 -30.80 -14.36 -10.78
CA PRO A 57 -31.07 -15.78 -10.98
C PRO A 57 -31.53 -15.96 -12.46
N VAL A 58 -30.62 -16.43 -13.30
CA VAL A 58 -30.91 -16.62 -14.76
C VAL A 58 -31.70 -17.90 -14.97
N PHE A 59 -31.29 -18.94 -14.24
CA PHE A 59 -31.94 -20.24 -14.18
C PHE A 59 -31.84 -20.76 -12.74
N ASP A 60 -32.57 -21.80 -12.40
CA ASP A 60 -32.50 -22.43 -11.08
C ASP A 60 -31.08 -22.89 -10.72
N MET A 61 -30.30 -23.27 -11.75
CA MET A 61 -28.91 -23.71 -11.60
C MET A 61 -27.87 -22.59 -11.78
N LEU A 62 -28.25 -21.38 -12.25
CA LEU A 62 -27.28 -20.31 -12.60
C LEU A 62 -27.69 -18.99 -11.99
N GLU A 63 -26.83 -18.49 -11.12
CA GLU A 63 -26.92 -17.17 -10.52
C GLU A 63 -25.72 -16.32 -10.97
N LEU A 64 -25.98 -15.12 -11.45
CA LEU A 64 -24.98 -14.13 -11.82
C LEU A 64 -25.07 -12.93 -10.87
N THR A 65 -23.93 -12.39 -10.52
CA THR A 65 -23.85 -11.11 -9.79
C THR A 65 -22.98 -10.14 -10.58
N ALA A 66 -23.47 -8.93 -10.74
CA ALA A 66 -22.69 -7.80 -11.25
C ALA A 66 -22.77 -6.66 -10.24
N ALA A 67 -21.64 -6.09 -9.89
CA ALA A 67 -21.56 -4.94 -9.00
C ALA A 67 -20.53 -3.93 -9.51
N ALA A 68 -20.73 -2.68 -9.16
CA ALA A 68 -19.74 -1.64 -9.39
C ALA A 68 -19.75 -0.66 -8.20
N ARG A 69 -18.58 -0.22 -7.80
CA ARG A 69 -18.39 0.83 -6.79
C ARG A 69 -17.52 1.94 -7.39
N ILE A 70 -17.97 3.17 -7.21
CA ILE A 70 -17.20 4.37 -7.53
C ILE A 70 -16.80 4.99 -6.20
N ASP A 71 -15.51 5.26 -6.04
CA ASP A 71 -14.94 5.95 -4.89
C ASP A 71 -14.21 7.20 -5.35
N ASP A 72 -14.41 8.31 -4.65
CA ASP A 72 -13.69 9.58 -4.84
C ASP A 72 -12.93 9.91 -3.57
N TYR A 73 -11.62 10.02 -3.70
CA TYR A 73 -10.69 10.32 -2.60
C TYR A 73 -10.06 11.68 -2.78
N THR A 74 -10.20 12.57 -1.81
CA THR A 74 -9.51 13.86 -1.83
C THR A 74 -8.01 13.68 -2.03
N GLY A 75 -7.49 14.25 -3.12
CA GLY A 75 -6.07 14.20 -3.47
C GLY A 75 -5.65 13.01 -4.33
N PHE A 76 -6.54 12.02 -4.57
CA PHE A 76 -6.23 10.84 -5.39
C PHE A 76 -7.19 10.64 -6.56
N GLY A 77 -8.27 11.45 -6.60
CA GLY A 77 -9.29 11.33 -7.66
C GLY A 77 -10.26 10.19 -7.45
N SER A 78 -10.92 9.82 -8.54
CA SER A 78 -11.99 8.83 -8.55
C SER A 78 -11.55 7.53 -9.18
N THR A 79 -12.05 6.41 -8.66
CA THR A 79 -11.85 5.06 -9.19
C THR A 79 -13.18 4.35 -9.35
N ILE A 80 -13.25 3.42 -10.30
CA ILE A 80 -14.39 2.52 -10.51
C ILE A 80 -13.92 1.09 -10.38
N ASN A 81 -14.54 0.34 -9.48
CA ASN A 81 -14.20 -1.04 -9.18
C ASN A 81 -15.37 -1.96 -9.51
N PRO A 82 -15.39 -2.57 -10.71
CA PRO A 82 -16.37 -3.58 -11.07
C PRO A 82 -16.09 -4.93 -10.40
N LYS A 83 -17.16 -5.68 -10.19
CA LYS A 83 -17.13 -7.07 -9.75
C LYS A 83 -18.15 -7.86 -10.52
N PHE A 84 -17.75 -9.01 -11.03
CA PHE A 84 -18.61 -10.00 -11.66
C PHE A 84 -18.41 -11.35 -10.97
N SER A 85 -19.49 -12.08 -10.75
CA SER A 85 -19.38 -13.44 -10.25
C SER A 85 -20.51 -14.30 -10.78
N PHE A 86 -20.26 -15.61 -10.81
CA PHE A 86 -21.26 -16.59 -11.15
C PHE A 86 -21.22 -17.75 -10.16
N LYS A 87 -22.38 -18.36 -9.99
CA LYS A 87 -22.60 -19.60 -9.28
C LYS A 87 -23.42 -20.52 -10.19
N PHE A 88 -22.86 -21.68 -10.54
CA PHE A 88 -23.50 -22.65 -11.40
C PHE A 88 -23.58 -24.00 -10.68
N GLN A 89 -24.80 -24.46 -10.42
CA GLN A 89 -25.09 -25.69 -9.70
C GLN A 89 -26.03 -26.56 -10.54
N PRO A 90 -25.47 -27.30 -11.52
CA PRO A 90 -26.30 -28.14 -12.42
C PRO A 90 -26.94 -29.35 -11.70
N VAL A 91 -26.31 -29.82 -10.62
CA VAL A 91 -26.77 -30.92 -9.79
C VAL A 91 -26.49 -30.62 -8.30
N GLU A 92 -27.23 -31.29 -7.42
CA GLU A 92 -27.15 -31.00 -5.96
C GLU A 92 -25.75 -31.19 -5.37
N TRP A 93 -24.97 -32.12 -5.91
CA TRP A 93 -23.65 -32.48 -5.42
C TRP A 93 -22.48 -31.73 -6.08
N ALA A 94 -22.73 -30.93 -7.15
CA ALA A 94 -21.68 -30.20 -7.86
C ALA A 94 -22.01 -28.73 -8.03
N LEU A 95 -21.11 -27.87 -7.56
CA LEU A 95 -21.18 -26.41 -7.68
C LEU A 95 -19.89 -25.88 -8.28
N LEU A 96 -20.01 -25.13 -9.37
CA LEU A 96 -18.95 -24.32 -9.95
C LEU A 96 -19.21 -22.84 -9.63
N ARG A 97 -18.17 -22.13 -9.22
CA ARG A 97 -18.23 -20.69 -8.95
C ARG A 97 -16.98 -19.98 -9.46
N GLY A 98 -17.16 -18.74 -9.87
CA GLY A 98 -16.05 -17.88 -10.25
C GLY A 98 -16.34 -16.42 -10.00
N SER A 99 -15.30 -15.63 -9.88
CA SER A 99 -15.43 -14.18 -9.77
C SER A 99 -14.24 -13.46 -10.41
N TYR A 100 -14.52 -12.27 -10.89
CA TYR A 100 -13.54 -11.27 -11.30
C TYR A 100 -13.89 -9.96 -10.61
N ASN A 101 -12.89 -9.30 -10.06
CA ASN A 101 -13.07 -7.96 -9.50
C ASN A 101 -11.76 -7.17 -9.58
N THR A 102 -11.91 -5.85 -9.63
CA THR A 102 -10.80 -4.94 -9.44
C THR A 102 -10.81 -4.40 -8.01
N GLY A 103 -9.66 -3.99 -7.54
CA GLY A 103 -9.47 -3.37 -6.22
C GLY A 103 -8.61 -2.11 -6.34
N PHE A 104 -8.80 -1.20 -5.39
CA PHE A 104 -8.10 0.07 -5.33
C PHE A 104 -7.78 0.39 -3.87
N ARG A 105 -6.57 0.87 -3.63
CA ARG A 105 -6.16 1.31 -2.30
C ARG A 105 -5.35 2.59 -2.38
N VAL A 106 -5.82 3.63 -1.71
CA VAL A 106 -5.02 4.85 -1.55
C VAL A 106 -3.94 4.66 -0.48
N PRO A 107 -2.78 5.31 -0.62
CA PRO A 107 -1.74 5.28 0.38
C PRO A 107 -2.24 5.75 1.75
N THR A 108 -1.68 5.18 2.80
CA THR A 108 -1.94 5.62 4.17
C THR A 108 -1.27 6.97 4.43
N PHE A 109 -1.73 7.68 5.44
CA PHE A 109 -1.12 8.96 5.83
C PHE A 109 0.38 8.79 6.19
N ASN A 110 0.75 7.69 6.83
CA ASN A 110 2.15 7.39 7.16
C ASN A 110 3.02 7.20 5.92
N GLN A 111 2.51 6.48 4.91
CA GLN A 111 3.22 6.28 3.66
C GLN A 111 3.48 7.58 2.90
N ILE A 112 2.64 8.61 3.13
CA ILE A 112 2.74 9.89 2.44
C ILE A 112 3.53 10.91 3.28
N PHE A 113 3.24 11.01 4.58
CA PHE A 113 3.63 12.16 5.40
C PHE A 113 4.68 11.85 6.47
N ASN A 114 5.11 10.61 6.63
CA ASN A 114 6.21 10.32 7.54
C ASN A 114 7.46 11.11 7.12
N ARG A 115 8.17 11.64 8.12
CA ARG A 115 9.42 12.33 7.88
C ARG A 115 10.44 11.39 7.24
N VAL A 116 11.20 11.91 6.29
CA VAL A 116 12.33 11.18 5.71
C VAL A 116 13.49 11.19 6.68
N THR A 117 13.99 10.03 7.03
CA THR A 117 15.07 9.84 8.00
C THR A 117 16.22 9.07 7.37
N PRO A 118 17.47 9.50 7.58
CA PRO A 118 18.64 8.72 7.19
C PRO A 118 18.86 7.56 8.15
N THR A 119 19.07 6.38 7.62
CA THR A 119 19.56 5.21 8.34
C THR A 119 20.84 4.72 7.72
N THR A 120 21.79 4.24 8.53
CA THR A 120 23.01 3.64 8.00
C THR A 120 22.75 2.21 7.54
N SER A 121 23.22 1.86 6.35
CA SER A 121 23.24 0.48 5.91
C SER A 121 24.32 -0.26 6.69
N SER A 122 23.93 -1.24 7.51
CA SER A 122 24.88 -1.91 8.41
C SER A 122 25.43 -3.24 7.88
N SER A 123 25.00 -3.74 6.71
CA SER A 123 25.19 -5.15 6.43
C SER A 123 25.76 -5.52 5.06
N ALA A 124 25.93 -4.61 4.16
CA ALA A 124 26.50 -4.94 2.85
C ALA A 124 27.79 -4.20 2.61
N ALA A 125 28.82 -4.92 2.19
CA ALA A 125 29.99 -4.34 1.60
C ALA A 125 29.58 -3.69 0.27
N VAL A 126 29.55 -2.37 0.22
CA VAL A 126 29.09 -1.59 -0.92
C VAL A 126 30.21 -0.68 -1.40
N VAL A 127 30.41 -0.61 -2.70
CA VAL A 127 31.32 0.33 -3.35
C VAL A 127 30.55 1.35 -4.19
N ASP A 128 31.15 2.48 -4.43
CA ASP A 128 30.63 3.48 -5.36
C ASP A 128 30.71 2.92 -6.80
N PRO A 129 29.60 2.65 -7.49
CA PRO A 129 29.61 2.03 -8.82
C PRO A 129 30.22 2.94 -9.90
N PHE A 130 30.29 4.25 -9.64
CA PHE A 130 30.92 5.20 -10.56
C PHE A 130 32.46 5.26 -10.43
N LYS A 131 32.97 4.90 -9.26
CA LYS A 131 34.39 4.93 -8.94
C LYS A 131 35.06 3.56 -9.04
N CYS A 132 34.31 2.49 -8.68
CA CYS A 132 34.80 1.13 -8.69
C CYS A 132 34.13 0.30 -9.81
N PRO A 133 34.72 0.18 -10.98
CA PRO A 133 34.15 -0.54 -12.13
C PRO A 133 33.97 -2.05 -11.86
N SER A 134 34.79 -2.63 -10.97
CA SER A 134 34.72 -4.06 -10.61
C SER A 134 33.51 -4.38 -9.74
N LEU A 135 32.90 -3.40 -9.09
CA LEU A 135 31.81 -3.54 -8.12
C LEU A 135 32.16 -4.45 -6.92
N VAL A 136 33.43 -4.71 -6.71
CA VAL A 136 33.92 -5.57 -5.62
C VAL A 136 34.68 -4.71 -4.64
N VAL A 137 34.34 -4.86 -3.35
CA VAL A 137 35.07 -4.18 -2.27
C VAL A 137 36.50 -4.70 -2.23
N ASP A 138 37.47 -3.79 -2.33
CA ASP A 138 38.88 -4.12 -2.15
C ASP A 138 39.22 -4.06 -0.64
N ASN A 139 39.56 -5.24 -0.10
CA ASN A 139 40.01 -5.38 1.29
C ASN A 139 41.49 -5.78 1.36
N THR A 140 42.19 -5.83 0.23
CA THR A 140 43.61 -6.26 0.16
C THR A 140 44.55 -5.06 0.11
N PRO A 141 45.49 -4.90 1.05
CA PRO A 141 46.46 -3.83 1.00
C PRO A 141 47.44 -3.95 -0.18
N PRO A 142 47.74 -2.82 -0.88
CA PRO A 142 47.21 -1.48 -0.68
C PRO A 142 45.78 -1.36 -1.23
N ILE A 143 44.83 -0.97 -0.33
CA ILE A 143 43.42 -0.82 -0.68
C ILE A 143 43.23 0.27 -1.75
N ASP A 144 42.60 -0.04 -2.84
CA ASP A 144 42.18 0.98 -3.81
C ASP A 144 41.10 1.89 -3.19
N PRO A 145 41.37 3.18 -2.98
CA PRO A 145 40.42 4.09 -2.37
C PRO A 145 39.12 4.24 -3.18
N ASN A 146 39.14 3.93 -4.48
CA ASN A 146 37.94 3.96 -5.29
C ASN A 146 37.02 2.73 -5.06
N CYS A 147 37.60 1.62 -4.61
CA CYS A 147 36.87 0.38 -4.30
C CYS A 147 36.79 0.12 -2.79
N ALA A 148 37.07 1.13 -1.99
CA ALA A 148 36.91 1.04 -0.54
C ALA A 148 35.42 0.86 -0.17
N ASN A 149 35.18 0.11 0.90
CA ASN A 149 33.83 -0.05 1.42
C ASN A 149 33.25 1.30 1.86
N ILE A 150 32.09 1.62 1.37
CA ILE A 150 31.31 2.79 1.79
C ILE A 150 30.08 2.38 2.56
N THR A 151 29.65 3.22 3.49
CA THR A 151 28.41 3.03 4.24
C THR A 151 27.38 4.06 3.75
N PRO A 152 26.54 3.71 2.76
CA PRO A 152 25.56 4.64 2.25
C PRO A 152 24.49 4.93 3.30
N ALA A 153 24.00 6.15 3.33
CA ALA A 153 22.81 6.49 4.06
C ALA A 153 21.57 6.05 3.25
N LEU A 154 20.72 5.24 3.86
CA LEU A 154 19.42 4.90 3.31
C LEU A 154 18.40 5.92 3.81
N LEU A 155 17.67 6.53 2.90
CA LEU A 155 16.60 7.45 3.23
C LEU A 155 15.27 6.69 3.29
N ASN A 156 14.69 6.62 4.48
CA ASN A 156 13.37 6.03 4.73
C ASN A 156 12.39 7.11 5.16
N GLY A 157 11.17 7.06 4.62
CA GLY A 157 10.14 8.02 5.01
C GLY A 157 8.94 8.00 4.09
N GLY A 158 8.09 8.98 4.24
CA GLY A 158 6.92 9.18 3.40
C GLY A 158 7.30 9.69 2.00
N ASN A 159 6.44 9.37 1.04
CA ASN A 159 6.56 9.87 -0.33
C ASN A 159 5.30 10.63 -0.72
N LEU A 160 5.42 11.95 -0.88
CA LEU A 160 4.30 12.82 -1.26
C LEU A 160 3.74 12.53 -2.67
N ASN A 161 4.52 11.87 -3.51
CA ASN A 161 4.15 11.52 -4.88
C ASN A 161 3.65 10.07 -5.01
N LEU A 162 3.39 9.40 -3.89
CA LEU A 162 2.89 8.04 -3.90
C LEU A 162 1.47 7.99 -4.46
N GLY A 163 1.29 7.23 -5.52
CA GLY A 163 -0.01 6.99 -6.14
C GLY A 163 -0.80 5.87 -5.48
N PRO A 164 -2.07 5.70 -5.87
CA PRO A 164 -2.88 4.56 -5.45
C PRO A 164 -2.32 3.24 -5.98
N GLU A 165 -2.63 2.17 -5.26
CA GLU A 165 -2.43 0.79 -5.71
C GLU A 165 -3.69 0.29 -6.38
N GLU A 166 -3.54 -0.39 -7.51
CA GLU A 166 -4.62 -1.05 -8.23
C GLU A 166 -4.35 -2.56 -8.26
N ALA A 167 -5.41 -3.34 -8.18
CA ALA A 167 -5.32 -4.80 -8.22
C ALA A 167 -6.44 -5.38 -9.08
N GLU A 168 -6.12 -6.44 -9.78
CA GLU A 168 -7.08 -7.31 -10.46
C GLU A 168 -7.07 -8.67 -9.79
N GLN A 169 -8.26 -9.22 -9.57
CA GLN A 169 -8.41 -10.50 -8.89
C GLN A 169 -9.36 -11.40 -9.66
N PHE A 170 -8.91 -12.62 -9.90
CA PHE A 170 -9.71 -13.68 -10.50
C PHE A 170 -9.75 -14.89 -9.56
N SER A 171 -10.91 -15.50 -9.44
CA SER A 171 -11.07 -16.77 -8.72
C SER A 171 -11.97 -17.75 -9.46
N LEU A 172 -11.63 -19.04 -9.39
CA LEU A 172 -12.44 -20.14 -9.88
C LEU A 172 -12.40 -21.27 -8.84
N GLY A 173 -13.55 -21.87 -8.58
CA GLY A 173 -13.62 -22.95 -7.59
C GLY A 173 -14.75 -23.94 -7.91
N ILE A 174 -14.51 -25.20 -7.57
CA ILE A 174 -15.48 -26.28 -7.65
C ILE A 174 -15.72 -26.86 -6.25
N VAL A 175 -16.95 -27.17 -5.94
CA VAL A 175 -17.34 -27.85 -4.70
C VAL A 175 -18.10 -29.11 -5.07
N LEU A 176 -17.64 -30.23 -4.53
CA LEU A 176 -18.29 -31.55 -4.67
C LEU A 176 -18.78 -31.98 -3.28
N ARG A 177 -20.00 -32.51 -3.21
CA ARG A 177 -20.65 -32.97 -1.95
C ARG A 177 -20.99 -34.41 -2.03
#